data_94ff94917f9d0a68c07348a8526fe44c
#
_entry.id   94ff94917f9d0a68c07348a8526fe44c
#
_cell.length_a   1.000
_cell.length_b   1.000
_cell.length_c   1.000
_cell.angle_alpha   90.00
_cell.angle_beta   90.00
_cell.angle_gamma   90.00
#
_symmetry.space_group_name_H-M   'P 1'
#
loop_
_entity.id
_entity.type
_entity.pdbx_description
1 polymer ?
#
loop_
_entity_poly.entity_id
_entity_poly.type
_entity_poly.pdbx_seq_one_letter_code
_entity_poly.pdbx_strand_id
1 'polypeptide(L)'
;QRTGREHVFRATHAMALELAARGWVDGLRIDHPDGLLDPGAYFERLQAGYAARMDACGSAPAPLYVVAEKITAPGEEVPVSWAIHGTTGYRFANVANGVLVDTLGAEPLEAIWREFIGQAQDFEEVVYRSRHAVATTTLASDLETLATALHRIAKSDRRTRDHTLNSLRGAIAGVVAGGAVSHGYNGETASEQDVRVVGRAVASARARLEAPEPGMWGFLRESLVGPVVAGGA
;
A
#
# COMPACT_ATOMS: atom_id res chain seq x y z
N GLN A 1 2.59 2.29 14.77
CA GLN A 1 2.33 3.74 14.86
C GLN A 1 1.45 4.04 16.08
N ARG A 2 1.76 5.14 16.80
CA ARG A 2 1.06 5.47 18.07
C ARG A 2 -0.37 6.00 17.86
N THR A 3 -0.69 6.54 16.71
CA THR A 3 -2.02 7.06 16.34
C THR A 3 -3.13 5.99 16.28
N GLY A 4 -2.77 4.71 16.20
CA GLY A 4 -3.71 3.61 16.38
C GLY A 4 -4.31 3.51 17.80
N ARG A 5 -3.67 4.12 18.81
CA ARG A 5 -4.17 4.13 20.19
C ARG A 5 -5.17 5.25 20.38
N GLU A 6 -6.35 4.92 20.92
CA GLU A 6 -7.49 5.83 21.08
C GLU A 6 -7.15 7.13 21.82
N HIS A 7 -6.42 7.05 22.93
CA HIS A 7 -6.06 8.25 23.71
C HIS A 7 -5.10 9.18 22.94
N VAL A 8 -4.20 8.63 22.12
CA VAL A 8 -3.29 9.42 21.26
C VAL A 8 -4.07 10.08 20.15
N PHE A 9 -4.97 9.33 19.48
CA PHE A 9 -5.85 9.87 18.46
C PHE A 9 -6.67 11.05 19.00
N ARG A 10 -7.35 10.88 20.14
CA ARG A 10 -8.13 11.95 20.76
C ARG A 10 -7.30 13.20 21.05
N ALA A 11 -6.11 13.03 21.61
CA ALA A 11 -5.25 14.16 21.96
C ALA A 11 -4.74 14.90 20.70
N THR A 12 -4.34 14.19 19.68
CA THR A 12 -3.75 14.79 18.46
C THR A 12 -4.80 15.41 17.53
N HIS A 13 -6.05 14.91 17.52
CA HIS A 13 -7.12 15.38 16.64
C HIS A 13 -8.10 16.35 17.33
N ALA A 14 -7.98 16.55 18.63
CA ALA A 14 -8.92 17.39 19.40
C ALA A 14 -9.13 18.76 18.78
N MET A 15 -8.05 19.47 18.47
CA MET A 15 -8.12 20.82 17.92
C MET A 15 -8.71 20.85 16.51
N ALA A 16 -8.26 19.98 15.59
CA ALA A 16 -8.74 19.96 14.22
C ALA A 16 -10.24 19.66 14.15
N LEU A 17 -10.71 18.69 14.94
CA LEU A 17 -12.11 18.33 15.02
C LEU A 17 -12.98 19.42 15.67
N GLU A 18 -12.43 20.13 16.64
CA GLU A 18 -13.11 21.28 17.27
C GLU A 18 -13.27 22.43 16.28
N LEU A 19 -12.22 22.77 15.50
CA LEU A 19 -12.28 23.82 14.48
C LEU A 19 -13.29 23.48 13.40
N ALA A 20 -13.34 22.19 12.96
CA ALA A 20 -14.32 21.74 12.00
C ALA A 20 -15.75 21.81 12.56
N ALA A 21 -15.98 21.37 13.81
CA ALA A 21 -17.29 21.42 14.42
C ALA A 21 -17.83 22.84 14.62
N ARG A 22 -16.94 23.82 14.82
CA ARG A 22 -17.29 25.27 14.88
C ARG A 22 -17.49 25.91 13.49
N GLY A 23 -17.29 25.17 12.42
CA GLY A 23 -17.40 25.71 11.06
C GLY A 23 -16.28 26.68 10.67
N TRP A 24 -15.13 26.64 11.37
CA TRP A 24 -13.96 27.44 11.03
C TRP A 24 -13.09 26.74 9.98
N VAL A 25 -13.32 25.46 9.78
CA VAL A 25 -12.68 24.61 8.78
C VAL A 25 -13.77 23.78 8.10
N ASP A 26 -13.82 23.82 6.78
CA ASP A 26 -14.87 23.14 5.97
C ASP A 26 -14.54 21.65 5.75
N GLY A 27 -13.28 21.27 5.89
CA GLY A 27 -12.84 19.87 5.69
C GLY A 27 -11.40 19.67 6.08
N LEU A 28 -10.94 18.41 5.98
CA LEU A 28 -9.59 18.00 6.34
C LEU A 28 -8.91 17.31 5.15
N ARG A 29 -7.66 17.64 4.91
CA ARG A 29 -6.74 16.85 4.11
C ARG A 29 -5.88 16.02 5.04
N ILE A 30 -5.93 14.72 4.87
CA ILE A 30 -5.11 13.78 5.65
C ILE A 30 -3.87 13.42 4.84
N ASP A 31 -2.73 13.79 5.40
CA ASP A 31 -1.42 13.55 4.83
C ASP A 31 -0.99 12.10 5.07
N HIS A 32 -0.47 11.46 4.04
CA HIS A 32 0.17 10.14 4.08
C HIS A 32 -0.59 9.06 4.89
N PRO A 33 -1.87 8.78 4.62
CA PRO A 33 -2.61 7.74 5.33
C PRO A 33 -2.03 6.34 5.10
N ASP A 34 -1.27 6.13 4.01
CA ASP A 34 -0.55 4.90 3.70
C ASP A 34 0.43 4.48 4.82
N GLY A 35 0.91 5.46 5.61
CA GLY A 35 1.73 5.19 6.77
C GLY A 35 0.99 4.59 7.98
N LEU A 36 -0.34 4.49 7.93
CA LEU A 36 -1.15 3.89 9.01
C LEU A 36 -1.27 2.38 8.82
N LEU A 37 -1.44 1.66 9.94
CA LEU A 37 -1.70 0.22 9.91
C LEU A 37 -3.07 -0.08 9.31
N ASP A 38 -4.08 0.71 9.68
CA ASP A 38 -5.46 0.60 9.22
C ASP A 38 -6.01 2.00 8.93
N PRO A 39 -5.88 2.48 7.68
CA PRO A 39 -6.41 3.77 7.28
C PRO A 39 -7.94 3.81 7.32
N GLY A 40 -8.63 2.71 7.03
CA GLY A 40 -10.10 2.62 7.07
C GLY A 40 -10.62 2.94 8.47
N ALA A 41 -10.16 2.20 9.47
CA ALA A 41 -10.52 2.44 10.87
C ALA A 41 -10.09 3.84 11.37
N TYR A 42 -9.03 4.42 10.82
CA TYR A 42 -8.66 5.79 11.12
C TYR A 42 -9.70 6.79 10.60
N PHE A 43 -10.14 6.67 9.34
CA PHE A 43 -11.14 7.57 8.76
C PHE A 43 -12.51 7.41 9.45
N GLU A 44 -12.91 6.19 9.80
CA GLU A 44 -14.13 5.96 10.59
C GLU A 44 -14.08 6.69 11.95
N ARG A 45 -12.95 6.57 12.67
CA ARG A 45 -12.75 7.29 13.93
C ARG A 45 -12.76 8.80 13.76
N LEU A 46 -12.23 9.31 12.64
CA LEU A 46 -12.23 10.74 12.34
C LEU A 46 -13.66 11.24 12.17
N GLN A 47 -14.49 10.53 11.39
CA GLN A 47 -15.89 10.85 11.17
C GLN A 47 -16.70 10.75 12.47
N ALA A 48 -16.51 9.67 13.25
CA ALA A 48 -17.19 9.50 14.54
C ALA A 48 -16.81 10.59 15.55
N GLY A 49 -15.54 10.96 15.59
CA GLY A 49 -15.06 12.04 16.46
C GLY A 49 -15.61 13.42 16.10
N TYR A 50 -15.85 13.66 14.82
CA TYR A 50 -16.52 14.87 14.33
C TYR A 50 -18.01 14.85 14.68
N ALA A 51 -18.72 13.76 14.37
CA ALA A 51 -20.15 13.61 14.64
C ALA A 51 -20.46 13.84 16.12
N ALA A 52 -19.67 13.25 17.03
CA ALA A 52 -19.86 13.45 18.47
C ALA A 52 -19.73 14.91 18.92
N ARG A 53 -18.93 15.73 18.23
CA ARG A 53 -18.82 17.18 18.52
C ARG A 53 -19.99 17.97 17.95
N MET A 54 -20.47 17.60 16.75
CA MET A 54 -21.65 18.21 16.16
C MET A 54 -22.88 17.98 17.03
N ASP A 55 -23.08 16.77 17.54
CA ASP A 55 -24.19 16.42 18.47
C ASP A 55 -24.10 17.25 19.74
N ALA A 56 -22.91 17.42 20.31
CA ALA A 56 -22.70 18.24 21.49
C ALA A 56 -23.01 19.73 21.25
N CYS A 57 -22.91 20.21 20.02
CA CYS A 57 -23.26 21.56 19.60
C CYS A 57 -24.74 21.70 19.17
N GLY A 58 -25.52 20.62 19.21
CA GLY A 58 -26.93 20.61 18.79
C GLY A 58 -27.12 20.75 17.28
N SER A 59 -26.11 20.46 16.49
CA SER A 59 -26.13 20.53 15.04
C SER A 59 -26.46 19.17 14.42
N ALA A 60 -27.19 19.13 13.31
CA ALA A 60 -27.46 17.89 12.61
C ALA A 60 -26.13 17.29 12.10
N PRO A 61 -25.88 15.99 12.31
CA PRO A 61 -24.66 15.34 11.86
C PRO A 61 -24.60 15.29 10.33
N ALA A 62 -23.66 16.01 9.75
CA ALA A 62 -23.25 15.86 8.36
C ALA A 62 -21.85 15.22 8.35
N PRO A 63 -21.51 14.38 7.35
CA PRO A 63 -20.16 13.85 7.29
C PRO A 63 -19.14 14.98 7.09
N LEU A 64 -18.03 14.90 7.83
CA LEU A 64 -16.91 15.81 7.64
C LEU A 64 -16.33 15.60 6.25
N TYR A 65 -16.13 16.68 5.49
CA TYR A 65 -15.44 16.59 4.21
C TYR A 65 -13.97 16.22 4.42
N VAL A 66 -13.57 15.05 3.92
CA VAL A 66 -12.21 14.52 4.09
C VAL A 66 -11.66 14.10 2.74
N VAL A 67 -10.44 14.54 2.43
CA VAL A 67 -9.65 14.05 1.30
C VAL A 67 -8.36 13.45 1.81
N ALA A 68 -7.96 12.32 1.20
CA ALA A 68 -6.73 11.61 1.56
C ALA A 68 -5.61 11.91 0.57
N GLU A 69 -4.41 12.16 1.05
CA GLU A 69 -3.24 12.17 0.20
C GLU A 69 -2.85 10.73 -0.14
N LYS A 70 -3.36 10.26 -1.25
CA LYS A 70 -3.07 8.92 -1.78
C LYS A 70 -2.61 9.04 -3.23
N ILE A 71 -1.39 8.61 -3.49
CA ILE A 71 -0.85 8.48 -4.83
C ILE A 71 -1.09 7.03 -5.27
N THR A 72 -2.01 6.85 -6.20
CA THR A 72 -2.35 5.51 -6.71
C THR A 72 -1.47 5.13 -7.88
N ALA A 73 -1.03 3.87 -7.91
CA ALA A 73 -0.40 3.25 -9.07
C ALA A 73 -1.43 3.05 -10.21
N PRO A 74 -1.01 2.87 -11.47
CA PRO A 74 -1.92 2.50 -12.54
C PRO A 74 -2.74 1.25 -12.20
N GLY A 75 -4.07 1.36 -12.25
CA GLY A 75 -4.99 0.27 -11.91
C GLY A 75 -5.18 0.02 -10.40
N GLU A 76 -4.58 0.83 -9.54
CA GLU A 76 -4.87 0.85 -8.10
C GLU A 76 -6.10 1.72 -7.82
N GLU A 77 -7.00 1.24 -6.99
CA GLU A 77 -8.20 1.98 -6.55
C GLU A 77 -8.13 2.23 -5.05
N VAL A 78 -8.69 3.37 -4.65
CA VAL A 78 -8.88 3.67 -3.22
C VAL A 78 -10.05 2.83 -2.73
N PRO A 79 -9.93 2.15 -1.57
CA PRO A 79 -11.03 1.34 -1.04
C PRO A 79 -12.30 2.18 -0.85
N VAL A 80 -13.40 1.73 -1.44
CA VAL A 80 -14.71 2.41 -1.34
C VAL A 80 -15.26 2.44 0.08
N SER A 81 -14.73 1.57 0.96
CA SER A 81 -15.08 1.53 2.39
C SER A 81 -14.44 2.67 3.20
N TRP A 82 -13.47 3.39 2.64
CA TRP A 82 -12.89 4.51 3.37
C TRP A 82 -13.89 5.67 3.48
N ALA A 83 -14.09 6.15 4.69
CA ALA A 83 -15.02 7.25 5.00
C ALA A 83 -14.45 8.62 4.58
N ILE A 84 -14.09 8.76 3.29
CA ILE A 84 -13.52 9.95 2.65
C ILE A 84 -14.32 10.35 1.41
N HIS A 85 -14.13 11.58 0.96
CA HIS A 85 -14.79 12.12 -0.24
C HIS A 85 -13.93 11.99 -1.51
N GLY A 86 -12.66 11.66 -1.35
CA GLY A 86 -11.74 11.48 -2.46
C GLY A 86 -10.28 11.62 -2.05
N THR A 87 -9.43 11.80 -3.04
CA THR A 87 -7.99 12.01 -2.87
C THR A 87 -7.57 13.43 -3.24
N THR A 88 -6.31 13.77 -2.98
CA THR A 88 -5.73 15.09 -3.31
C THR A 88 -5.49 15.32 -4.81
N GLY A 89 -5.92 14.40 -5.68
CA GLY A 89 -6.00 14.63 -7.12
C GLY A 89 -4.76 14.28 -7.94
N TYR A 90 -3.82 13.49 -7.43
CA TYR A 90 -2.65 13.04 -8.22
C TYR A 90 -3.06 12.28 -9.49
N ARG A 91 -4.07 11.39 -9.39
CA ARG A 91 -4.61 10.70 -10.56
C ARG A 91 -5.22 11.66 -11.56
N PHE A 92 -5.97 12.66 -11.10
CA PHE A 92 -6.53 13.70 -11.96
C PHE A 92 -5.42 14.47 -12.69
N ALA A 93 -4.37 14.88 -11.97
CA ALA A 93 -3.24 15.59 -12.56
C ALA A 93 -2.55 14.76 -13.65
N ASN A 94 -2.34 13.47 -13.40
CA ASN A 94 -1.75 12.56 -14.39
C ASN A 94 -2.64 12.42 -15.64
N VAL A 95 -3.94 12.25 -15.47
CA VAL A 95 -4.88 12.15 -16.60
C VAL A 95 -4.97 13.47 -17.37
N ALA A 96 -5.07 14.60 -16.67
CA ALA A 96 -5.13 15.92 -17.29
C ALA A 96 -3.85 16.22 -18.09
N ASN A 97 -2.68 15.95 -17.52
CA ASN A 97 -1.42 16.10 -18.25
C ASN A 97 -1.32 15.15 -19.45
N GLY A 98 -1.84 13.93 -19.31
CA GLY A 98 -1.84 12.94 -20.38
C GLY A 98 -2.60 13.38 -21.64
N VAL A 99 -3.61 14.26 -21.49
CA VAL A 99 -4.33 14.85 -22.64
C VAL A 99 -3.40 15.69 -23.54
N LEU A 100 -2.36 16.27 -22.93
CA LEU A 100 -1.38 17.11 -23.64
C LEU A 100 -0.18 16.34 -24.19
N VAL A 101 -0.13 15.02 -23.99
CA VAL A 101 0.97 14.17 -24.44
C VAL A 101 0.60 13.49 -25.75
N ASP A 102 1.40 13.76 -26.79
CA ASP A 102 1.30 13.02 -28.04
C ASP A 102 2.02 11.66 -27.90
N THR A 103 1.25 10.60 -27.86
CA THR A 103 1.77 9.22 -27.70
C THR A 103 2.60 8.75 -28.90
N LEU A 104 2.45 9.36 -30.09
CA LEU A 104 3.28 9.05 -31.25
C LEU A 104 4.74 9.47 -31.06
N GLY A 105 4.98 10.41 -30.15
CA GLY A 105 6.33 10.85 -29.77
C GLY A 105 7.11 9.86 -28.88
N ALA A 106 6.47 8.80 -28.38
CA ALA A 106 7.09 7.89 -27.40
C ALA A 106 8.30 7.14 -28.01
N GLU A 107 8.16 6.50 -29.17
CA GLU A 107 9.26 5.79 -29.83
C GLU A 107 10.45 6.68 -30.21
N PRO A 108 10.26 7.85 -30.87
CA PRO A 108 11.36 8.76 -31.14
C PRO A 108 12.10 9.24 -29.88
N LEU A 109 11.38 9.58 -28.81
CA LEU A 109 11.98 10.00 -27.55
C LEU A 109 12.76 8.87 -26.88
N GLU A 110 12.23 7.65 -26.92
CA GLU A 110 12.91 6.49 -26.37
C GLU A 110 14.19 6.15 -27.17
N ALA A 111 14.18 6.32 -28.49
CA ALA A 111 15.37 6.15 -29.33
C ALA A 111 16.47 7.16 -28.95
N ILE A 112 16.11 8.44 -28.81
CA ILE A 112 17.05 9.50 -28.35
C ILE A 112 17.59 9.17 -26.96
N TRP A 113 16.73 8.72 -26.05
CA TRP A 113 17.14 8.33 -24.69
C TRP A 113 18.13 7.17 -24.70
N ARG A 114 17.86 6.11 -25.46
CA ARG A 114 18.76 4.95 -25.61
C ARG A 114 20.13 5.36 -26.17
N GLU A 115 20.15 6.25 -27.16
CA GLU A 115 21.39 6.79 -27.72
C GLU A 115 22.15 7.60 -26.65
N PHE A 116 21.46 8.46 -25.92
CA PHE A 116 22.06 9.31 -24.89
C PHE A 116 22.69 8.52 -23.75
N ILE A 117 22.02 7.47 -23.24
CA ILE A 117 22.54 6.64 -22.14
C ILE A 117 23.48 5.52 -22.59
N GLY A 118 23.59 5.28 -23.90
CA GLY A 118 24.47 4.25 -24.49
C GLY A 118 24.06 2.80 -24.20
N GLN A 119 22.86 2.58 -23.70
CA GLN A 119 22.33 1.24 -23.38
C GLN A 119 20.81 1.18 -23.48
N ALA A 120 20.28 -0.02 -23.77
CA ALA A 120 18.85 -0.25 -23.63
C ALA A 120 18.53 -0.52 -22.16
N GLN A 121 17.62 0.26 -21.57
CA GLN A 121 17.08 0.01 -20.24
C GLN A 121 15.57 -0.12 -20.32
N ASP A 122 15.05 -1.21 -19.76
CA ASP A 122 13.64 -1.36 -19.52
C ASP A 122 13.27 -0.64 -18.20
N PHE A 123 12.27 0.24 -18.25
CA PHE A 123 11.83 1.01 -17.08
C PHE A 123 11.38 0.11 -15.93
N GLU A 124 10.65 -0.96 -16.21
CA GLU A 124 10.19 -1.92 -15.21
C GLU A 124 11.36 -2.60 -14.50
N GLU A 125 12.43 -2.90 -15.24
CA GLU A 125 13.64 -3.48 -14.66
C GLU A 125 14.41 -2.47 -13.79
N VAL A 126 14.45 -1.20 -14.18
CA VAL A 126 15.03 -0.13 -13.36
C VAL A 126 14.24 0.02 -12.06
N VAL A 127 12.90 0.04 -12.14
CA VAL A 127 12.03 0.10 -10.96
C VAL A 127 12.26 -1.08 -10.03
N TYR A 128 12.28 -2.30 -10.57
CA TYR A 128 12.53 -3.51 -9.78
C TYR A 128 13.87 -3.44 -9.05
N ARG A 129 14.96 -3.17 -9.76
CA ARG A 129 16.31 -3.08 -9.17
C ARG A 129 16.41 -2.00 -8.12
N SER A 130 15.80 -0.84 -8.36
CA SER A 130 15.81 0.28 -7.40
C SER A 130 15.04 -0.07 -6.13
N ARG A 131 13.86 -0.66 -6.24
CA ARG A 131 13.07 -1.13 -5.09
C ARG A 131 13.78 -2.23 -4.33
N HIS A 132 14.39 -3.19 -5.03
CA HIS A 132 15.16 -4.25 -4.41
C HIS A 132 16.37 -3.70 -3.64
N ALA A 133 17.09 -2.74 -4.21
CA ALA A 133 18.20 -2.07 -3.54
C ALA A 133 17.74 -1.35 -2.27
N VAL A 134 16.64 -0.59 -2.31
CA VAL A 134 16.08 0.08 -1.13
C VAL A 134 15.66 -0.93 -0.06
N ALA A 135 14.97 -2.02 -0.45
CA ALA A 135 14.55 -3.05 0.48
C ALA A 135 15.73 -3.72 1.19
N THR A 136 16.84 -3.98 0.48
CA THR A 136 18.00 -4.69 1.01
C THR A 136 19.04 -3.79 1.69
N THR A 137 18.94 -2.46 1.54
CA THR A 137 19.85 -1.49 2.17
C THR A 137 19.14 -0.63 3.19
N THR A 138 18.33 0.32 2.74
CA THR A 138 17.65 1.30 3.61
C THR A 138 16.65 0.64 4.55
N LEU A 139 15.90 -0.37 4.07
CA LEU A 139 14.88 -1.09 4.83
C LEU A 139 15.37 -2.48 5.30
N ALA A 140 16.69 -2.71 5.35
CA ALA A 140 17.26 -4.00 5.71
C ALA A 140 16.79 -4.51 7.09
N SER A 141 16.60 -3.63 8.06
CA SER A 141 16.11 -3.97 9.40
C SER A 141 14.66 -4.45 9.39
N ASP A 142 13.81 -3.79 8.59
CA ASP A 142 12.40 -4.17 8.45
C ASP A 142 12.28 -5.50 7.68
N LEU A 143 13.07 -5.66 6.62
CA LEU A 143 13.17 -6.89 5.85
C LEU A 143 13.58 -8.07 6.73
N GLU A 144 14.59 -7.91 7.59
CA GLU A 144 15.05 -8.94 8.53
C GLU A 144 13.97 -9.29 9.56
N THR A 145 13.25 -8.29 10.05
CA THR A 145 12.12 -8.49 10.99
C THR A 145 11.02 -9.32 10.35
N LEU A 146 10.63 -8.99 9.13
CA LEU A 146 9.62 -9.74 8.36
C LEU A 146 10.09 -11.16 8.03
N ALA A 147 11.33 -11.32 7.59
CA ALA A 147 11.91 -12.62 7.29
C ALA A 147 11.94 -13.52 8.53
N THR A 148 12.31 -12.96 9.69
CA THR A 148 12.33 -13.69 10.96
C THR A 148 10.91 -14.10 11.39
N ALA A 149 9.92 -13.23 11.23
CA ALA A 149 8.53 -13.55 11.53
C ALA A 149 8.01 -14.67 10.61
N LEU A 150 8.27 -14.58 9.32
CA LEU A 150 7.88 -15.60 8.34
C LEU A 150 8.58 -16.93 8.60
N HIS A 151 9.86 -16.90 8.96
CA HIS A 151 10.61 -18.11 9.33
C HIS A 151 10.03 -18.80 10.56
N ARG A 152 9.55 -18.06 11.57
CA ARG A 152 8.83 -18.66 12.71
C ARG A 152 7.55 -19.36 12.28
N ILE A 153 6.77 -18.74 11.37
CA ILE A 153 5.58 -19.37 10.80
C ILE A 153 5.96 -20.64 10.04
N ALA A 154 6.99 -20.59 9.20
CA ALA A 154 7.47 -21.76 8.46
C ALA A 154 7.88 -22.91 9.39
N LYS A 155 8.56 -22.61 10.50
CA LYS A 155 9.00 -23.62 11.49
C LYS A 155 7.85 -24.31 12.22
N SER A 156 6.66 -23.74 12.25
CA SER A 156 5.48 -24.32 12.92
C SER A 156 4.78 -25.41 12.09
N ASP A 157 5.03 -25.51 10.79
CA ASP A 157 4.42 -26.52 9.90
C ASP A 157 5.50 -27.47 9.31
N ARG A 158 5.23 -28.77 9.38
CA ARG A 158 6.11 -29.81 8.81
C ARG A 158 6.43 -29.63 7.33
N ARG A 159 5.50 -29.06 6.56
CA ARG A 159 5.63 -28.88 5.10
C ARG A 159 6.54 -27.74 4.72
N THR A 160 6.72 -26.76 5.61
CA THR A 160 7.42 -25.51 5.34
C THR A 160 8.64 -25.26 6.21
N ARG A 161 8.85 -26.11 7.24
CA ARG A 161 9.92 -25.91 8.24
C ARG A 161 11.34 -25.91 7.67
N ASP A 162 11.52 -26.42 6.46
CA ASP A 162 12.84 -26.52 5.82
C ASP A 162 13.22 -25.23 5.08
N HIS A 163 12.27 -24.27 4.92
CA HIS A 163 12.59 -22.97 4.36
C HIS A 163 13.55 -22.21 5.26
N THR A 164 14.67 -21.80 4.68
CA THR A 164 15.72 -21.11 5.43
C THR A 164 15.42 -19.63 5.58
N LEU A 165 15.96 -19.00 6.64
CA LEU A 165 15.81 -17.56 6.86
C LEU A 165 16.32 -16.73 5.65
N ASN A 166 17.47 -17.13 5.10
CA ASN A 166 18.07 -16.42 3.96
C ASN A 166 17.22 -16.53 2.69
N SER A 167 16.65 -17.71 2.40
CA SER A 167 15.77 -17.94 1.26
C SER A 167 14.50 -17.07 1.39
N LEU A 168 13.89 -17.08 2.56
CA LEU A 168 12.69 -16.29 2.84
C LEU A 168 12.97 -14.78 2.75
N ARG A 169 14.10 -14.31 3.27
CA ARG A 169 14.53 -12.92 3.17
C ARG A 169 14.69 -12.49 1.71
N GLY A 170 15.37 -13.28 0.90
CA GLY A 170 15.53 -13.01 -0.53
C GLY A 170 14.21 -13.00 -1.28
N ALA A 171 13.32 -13.95 -0.96
CA ALA A 171 11.99 -14.04 -1.57
C ALA A 171 11.12 -12.83 -1.21
N ILE A 172 11.09 -12.38 0.06
CA ILE A 172 10.37 -11.18 0.48
C ILE A 172 10.92 -9.95 -0.24
N ALA A 173 12.25 -9.78 -0.32
CA ALA A 173 12.87 -8.66 -1.03
C ALA A 173 12.43 -8.64 -2.51
N GLY A 174 12.39 -9.79 -3.17
CA GLY A 174 11.91 -9.93 -4.54
C GLY A 174 10.42 -9.59 -4.69
N VAL A 175 9.57 -10.03 -3.76
CA VAL A 175 8.13 -9.71 -3.78
C VAL A 175 7.89 -8.22 -3.56
N VAL A 176 8.58 -7.59 -2.62
CA VAL A 176 8.51 -6.14 -2.39
C VAL A 176 8.95 -5.37 -3.63
N ALA A 177 10.04 -5.80 -4.27
CA ALA A 177 10.53 -5.16 -5.50
C ALA A 177 9.58 -5.34 -6.69
N GLY A 178 8.94 -6.50 -6.81
CA GLY A 178 7.98 -6.82 -7.86
C GLY A 178 6.55 -6.33 -7.62
N GLY A 179 6.29 -5.68 -6.48
CA GLY A 179 4.96 -5.18 -6.13
C GLY A 179 4.48 -4.07 -7.07
N ALA A 180 3.27 -4.20 -7.59
CA ALA A 180 2.66 -3.21 -8.49
C ALA A 180 2.11 -1.99 -7.73
N VAL A 181 1.82 -2.12 -6.43
CA VAL A 181 1.29 -1.06 -5.56
C VAL A 181 2.21 -0.86 -4.36
N SER A 182 2.18 0.36 -3.81
CA SER A 182 3.03 0.71 -2.66
C SER A 182 2.54 0.09 -1.35
N HIS A 183 1.22 -0.13 -1.21
CA HIS A 183 0.60 -0.63 0.02
C HIS A 183 -0.55 -1.57 -0.29
N GLY A 184 -0.68 -2.63 0.52
CA GLY A 184 -1.90 -3.42 0.64
C GLY A 184 -2.55 -3.12 2.00
N TYR A 185 -3.87 -3.06 2.03
CA TYR A 185 -4.64 -2.78 3.24
C TYR A 185 -5.42 -4.02 3.68
N ASN A 186 -4.69 -5.12 3.88
CA ASN A 186 -5.27 -6.36 4.33
C ASN A 186 -5.73 -6.20 5.77
N GLY A 187 -7.05 -6.30 5.99
CA GLY A 187 -7.63 -6.50 7.30
C GLY A 187 -7.45 -7.94 7.77
N GLU A 188 -8.42 -8.48 8.52
CA GLU A 188 -8.43 -9.90 8.91
C GLU A 188 -8.58 -10.86 7.72
N THR A 189 -9.14 -10.38 6.61
CA THR A 189 -9.32 -11.14 5.36
C THR A 189 -8.85 -10.30 4.17
N ALA A 190 -8.08 -10.92 3.27
CA ALA A 190 -7.65 -10.28 2.03
C ALA A 190 -8.81 -10.14 1.03
N SER A 191 -8.91 -8.99 0.38
CA SER A 191 -9.83 -8.79 -0.73
C SER A 191 -9.34 -9.54 -1.98
N GLU A 192 -10.24 -9.75 -2.96
CA GLU A 192 -9.84 -10.30 -4.25
C GLU A 192 -8.76 -9.45 -4.95
N GLN A 193 -8.78 -8.14 -4.75
CA GLN A 193 -7.78 -7.23 -5.28
C GLN A 193 -6.41 -7.49 -4.63
N ASP A 194 -6.36 -7.68 -3.31
CA ASP A 194 -5.12 -8.00 -2.59
C ASP A 194 -4.54 -9.33 -3.06
N VAL A 195 -5.38 -10.35 -3.22
CA VAL A 195 -4.97 -11.67 -3.76
C VAL A 195 -4.35 -11.52 -5.15
N ARG A 196 -4.94 -10.69 -6.02
CA ARG A 196 -4.39 -10.42 -7.37
C ARG A 196 -3.08 -9.66 -7.32
N VAL A 197 -2.97 -8.64 -6.47
CA VAL A 197 -1.77 -7.81 -6.31
C VAL A 197 -0.60 -8.65 -5.79
N VAL A 198 -0.80 -9.37 -4.68
CA VAL A 198 0.20 -10.26 -4.10
C VAL A 198 0.57 -11.37 -5.08
N GLY A 199 -0.42 -11.95 -5.77
CA GLY A 199 -0.18 -12.99 -6.79
C GLY A 199 0.75 -12.51 -7.91
N ARG A 200 0.55 -11.30 -8.42
CA ARG A 200 1.44 -10.68 -9.44
C ARG A 200 2.83 -10.39 -8.89
N ALA A 201 2.94 -9.88 -7.67
CA ALA A 201 4.23 -9.60 -7.04
C ALA A 201 5.05 -10.88 -6.84
N VAL A 202 4.42 -11.96 -6.36
CA VAL A 202 5.04 -13.28 -6.20
C VAL A 202 5.46 -13.86 -7.56
N ALA A 203 4.61 -13.74 -8.59
CA ALA A 203 4.94 -14.21 -9.94
C ALA A 203 6.14 -13.42 -10.54
N SER A 204 6.18 -12.10 -10.34
CA SER A 204 7.30 -11.24 -10.76
C SER A 204 8.61 -11.63 -10.08
N ALA A 205 8.57 -11.86 -8.76
CA ALA A 205 9.74 -12.31 -8.00
C ALA A 205 10.22 -13.70 -8.47
N ARG A 206 9.28 -14.64 -8.66
CA ARG A 206 9.58 -16.00 -9.11
C ARG A 206 10.23 -16.03 -10.50
N ALA A 207 9.86 -15.13 -11.39
CA ALA A 207 10.45 -15.04 -12.73
C ALA A 207 11.91 -14.55 -12.71
N ARG A 208 12.33 -13.86 -11.65
CA ARG A 208 13.65 -13.24 -11.52
C ARG A 208 14.58 -13.98 -10.54
N LEU A 209 14.02 -14.74 -9.63
CA LEU A 209 14.76 -15.42 -8.57
C LEU A 209 14.52 -16.91 -8.67
N GLU A 210 15.60 -17.70 -8.69
CA GLU A 210 15.49 -19.14 -8.52
C GLU A 210 15.04 -19.44 -7.07
N ALA A 211 13.97 -20.23 -6.93
CA ALA A 211 13.55 -20.69 -5.62
C ALA A 211 14.47 -21.84 -5.17
N PRO A 212 15.22 -21.66 -4.07
CA PRO A 212 16.11 -22.73 -3.59
C PRO A 212 15.34 -23.96 -3.07
N GLU A 213 14.06 -23.78 -2.69
CA GLU A 213 13.25 -24.84 -2.09
C GLU A 213 11.87 -24.96 -2.76
N PRO A 214 11.40 -26.19 -3.02
CA PRO A 214 10.05 -26.44 -3.53
C PRO A 214 8.98 -25.89 -2.58
N GLY A 215 7.93 -25.27 -3.13
CA GLY A 215 6.79 -24.80 -2.35
C GLY A 215 6.97 -23.43 -1.66
N MET A 216 8.17 -22.85 -1.64
CA MET A 216 8.42 -21.58 -0.97
C MET A 216 7.52 -20.44 -1.48
N TRP A 217 7.33 -20.32 -2.78
CA TRP A 217 6.48 -19.29 -3.37
C TRP A 217 4.98 -19.46 -3.01
N GLY A 218 4.53 -20.71 -2.89
CA GLY A 218 3.18 -21.02 -2.41
C GLY A 218 2.99 -20.61 -0.95
N PHE A 219 3.92 -21.02 -0.09
CA PHE A 219 3.94 -20.65 1.31
C PHE A 219 3.98 -19.13 1.50
N LEU A 220 4.82 -18.42 0.76
CA LEU A 220 4.92 -16.95 0.83
C LEU A 220 3.60 -16.28 0.44
N ARG A 221 3.00 -16.73 -0.66
CA ARG A 221 1.70 -16.21 -1.09
C ARG A 221 0.61 -16.41 -0.04
N GLU A 222 0.48 -17.65 0.48
CA GLU A 222 -0.50 -17.98 1.52
C GLU A 222 -0.27 -17.16 2.79
N SER A 223 0.98 -16.93 3.19
CA SER A 223 1.32 -16.15 4.38
C SER A 223 1.00 -14.66 4.21
N LEU A 224 1.05 -14.12 2.98
CA LEU A 224 0.81 -12.71 2.70
C LEU A 224 -0.68 -12.37 2.53
N VAL A 225 -1.48 -13.29 1.99
CA VAL A 225 -2.91 -13.06 1.77
C VAL A 225 -3.79 -13.66 2.87
N GLY A 226 -3.23 -14.54 3.72
CA GLY A 226 -4.00 -15.27 4.73
C GLY A 226 -5.02 -16.26 4.12
N PRO A 227 -5.92 -16.82 4.94
CA PRO A 227 -6.96 -17.70 4.45
C PRO A 227 -7.93 -16.90 3.57
N VAL A 228 -7.99 -17.27 2.27
CA VAL A 228 -8.97 -16.71 1.34
C VAL A 228 -10.34 -17.25 1.74
N VAL A 229 -11.20 -16.41 2.29
CA VAL A 229 -12.62 -16.76 2.41
C VAL A 229 -13.19 -16.71 0.99
N ALA A 230 -13.49 -17.87 0.43
CA ALA A 230 -14.23 -17.97 -0.81
C ALA A 230 -15.55 -17.22 -0.62
N GLY A 231 -15.73 -16.12 -1.37
CA GLY A 231 -16.95 -15.33 -1.31
C GLY A 231 -18.15 -16.26 -1.51
N GLY A 232 -19.02 -16.32 -0.52
CA GLY A 232 -20.32 -16.96 -0.67
C GLY A 232 -21.08 -16.27 -1.79
N ALA A 233 -21.62 -17.09 -2.68
CA ALA A 233 -22.51 -16.68 -3.76
C ALA A 233 -23.82 -16.07 -3.23
#